data_bb017bfc52aa92a4af2154f7abbf6597
#
_entry.id   bb017bfc52aa92a4af2154f7abbf6597
#
_cell.length_a   1.000
_cell.length_b   1.000
_cell.length_c   1.000
_cell.angle_alpha   90.00
_cell.angle_beta   90.00
_cell.angle_gamma   90.00
#
_symmetry.space_group_name_H-M   'P 1'
#
loop_
_entity.id
_entity.type
_entity.pdbx_description
1 polymer ?
#
loop_
_entity_poly.entity_id
_entity_poly.type
_entity_poly.pdbx_seq_one_letter_code
_entity_poly.pdbx_strand_id
1 'polypeptide(L)'
;VNKNFLEKKSGASIDLIAVSARNKTIDRGVNLKSIDWCDNPEEFLNYKNINLIVELIGGSDGVAYDLCFKSLNHGRSVVTANKAMISKHGMILSELSEKNNLSLAFEASVAGCIPIIRALRDGLSATNVNKISGILNGTCNYILSTMRETERSFEDVLSEAQEKGFAEADPTFDVEG
;
A
#
# COMPACT_ATOMS: atom_id res chain seq x y z
N VAL A 1 18.16 2.09 5.15
CA VAL A 1 19.07 0.94 5.22
C VAL A 1 19.47 0.47 3.81
N ASN A 2 18.57 0.52 2.81
CA ASN A 2 18.80 -0.03 1.48
C ASN A 2 18.94 1.05 0.37
N LYS A 3 19.30 2.30 0.72
CA LYS A 3 19.38 3.41 -0.27
C LYS A 3 20.21 3.03 -1.48
N ASN A 4 21.46 2.65 -1.28
CA ASN A 4 22.39 2.31 -2.37
C ASN A 4 21.88 1.15 -3.25
N PHE A 5 21.19 0.17 -2.66
CA PHE A 5 20.62 -0.94 -3.41
C PHE A 5 19.43 -0.48 -4.28
N LEU A 6 18.56 0.35 -3.73
CA LEU A 6 17.41 0.90 -4.46
C LEU A 6 17.86 1.83 -5.58
N GLU A 7 18.84 2.69 -5.32
CA GLU A 7 19.41 3.60 -6.34
C GLU A 7 20.08 2.84 -7.49
N LYS A 8 20.84 1.78 -7.18
CA LYS A 8 21.44 0.91 -8.21
C LYS A 8 20.38 0.20 -9.05
N LYS A 9 19.27 -0.23 -8.44
CA LYS A 9 18.18 -0.90 -9.16
C LYS A 9 17.33 0.04 -9.98
N SER A 10 17.04 1.22 -9.47
CA SER A 10 16.16 2.20 -10.13
C SER A 10 16.88 3.07 -11.13
N GLY A 11 18.22 3.20 -11.02
CA GLY A 11 19.00 4.15 -11.79
C GLY A 11 18.78 5.62 -11.39
N ALA A 12 18.10 5.86 -10.26
CA ALA A 12 17.75 7.19 -9.77
C ALA A 12 18.19 7.40 -8.32
N SER A 13 18.58 8.63 -7.97
CA SER A 13 18.84 9.00 -6.58
C SER A 13 17.53 9.11 -5.81
N ILE A 14 17.53 8.60 -4.58
CA ILE A 14 16.36 8.62 -3.68
C ILE A 14 16.74 9.40 -2.43
N ASP A 15 16.09 10.54 -2.23
CA ASP A 15 16.28 11.38 -1.06
C ASP A 15 14.99 11.47 -0.25
N LEU A 16 15.08 11.06 1.02
CA LEU A 16 14.00 11.24 1.98
C LEU A 16 14.06 12.66 2.53
N ILE A 17 13.08 13.47 2.16
CA ILE A 17 13.04 14.91 2.51
C ILE A 17 12.30 15.12 3.81
N ALA A 18 11.10 14.53 3.95
CA ALA A 18 10.26 14.73 5.12
C ALA A 18 9.49 13.45 5.47
N VAL A 19 9.09 13.35 6.73
CA VAL A 19 8.26 12.28 7.27
C VAL A 19 7.14 12.84 8.12
N SER A 20 6.01 12.13 8.16
CA SER A 20 4.89 12.43 9.06
C SER A 20 4.37 11.14 9.66
N ALA A 21 4.02 11.16 10.93
CA ALA A 21 3.34 10.07 11.62
C ALA A 21 2.65 10.60 12.89
N ARG A 22 1.65 9.85 13.38
CA ARG A 22 0.85 10.25 14.55
C ARG A 22 1.66 10.54 15.81
N ASN A 23 2.75 9.82 16.04
CA ASN A 23 3.57 9.98 17.23
C ASN A 23 5.05 10.12 16.85
N LYS A 24 5.59 11.29 17.11
CA LYS A 24 6.99 11.65 16.85
C LYS A 24 7.99 10.92 17.75
N THR A 25 7.58 10.56 18.96
CA THR A 25 8.48 10.04 20.00
C THR A 25 8.74 8.54 19.90
N ILE A 26 7.97 7.81 19.07
CA ILE A 26 8.18 6.37 18.87
C ILE A 26 9.52 6.15 18.17
N ASP A 27 10.38 5.34 18.78
CA ASP A 27 11.59 4.86 18.13
C ASP A 27 11.21 3.90 16.97
N ARG A 28 11.64 4.25 15.77
CA ARG A 28 11.39 3.48 14.55
C ARG A 28 12.63 2.73 14.06
N GLY A 29 13.70 2.67 14.90
CA GLY A 29 14.95 2.01 14.55
C GLY A 29 15.71 2.69 13.42
N VAL A 30 15.38 3.93 13.07
CA VAL A 30 16.03 4.71 12.01
C VAL A 30 16.37 6.13 12.48
N ASN A 31 17.50 6.65 12.01
CA ASN A 31 17.91 8.01 12.33
C ASN A 31 17.18 9.02 11.44
N LEU A 32 16.29 9.80 12.04
CA LEU A 32 15.51 10.85 11.37
C LEU A 32 16.01 12.28 11.66
N LYS A 33 17.18 12.45 12.28
CA LYS A 33 17.68 13.78 12.73
C LYS A 33 17.90 14.78 11.59
N SER A 34 18.18 14.28 10.39
CA SER A 34 18.40 15.09 9.19
C SER A 34 17.19 15.15 8.26
N ILE A 35 16.04 14.63 8.70
CA ILE A 35 14.81 14.55 7.93
C ILE A 35 13.80 15.48 8.58
N ASP A 36 13.12 16.28 7.77
CA ASP A 36 12.08 17.17 8.27
C ASP A 36 10.90 16.37 8.83
N TRP A 37 10.41 16.79 9.98
CA TRP A 37 9.22 16.20 10.57
C TRP A 37 8.03 17.12 10.37
N CYS A 38 6.98 16.61 9.73
CA CYS A 38 5.71 17.30 9.55
C CYS A 38 4.67 16.69 10.50
N ASP A 39 4.02 17.52 11.29
CA ASP A 39 2.94 17.07 12.19
C ASP A 39 1.65 16.79 11.39
N ASN A 40 1.44 17.52 10.31
CA ASN A 40 0.38 17.24 9.33
C ASN A 40 1.01 16.78 8.00
N PRO A 41 0.64 15.61 7.45
CA PRO A 41 1.19 15.14 6.19
C PRO A 41 0.89 16.05 4.99
N GLU A 42 -0.14 16.88 5.04
CA GLU A 42 -0.42 17.87 4.00
C GLU A 42 0.67 18.94 3.88
N GLU A 43 1.49 19.14 4.92
CA GLU A 43 2.63 20.06 4.86
C GLU A 43 3.65 19.66 3.78
N PHE A 44 3.70 18.38 3.38
CA PHE A 44 4.52 17.94 2.26
C PHE A 44 4.22 18.71 0.97
N LEU A 45 3.00 19.21 0.81
CA LEU A 45 2.59 19.97 -0.36
C LEU A 45 3.29 21.33 -0.48
N ASN A 46 3.86 21.85 0.61
CA ASN A 46 4.61 23.09 0.64
C ASN A 46 6.08 22.93 0.16
N TYR A 47 6.57 21.69 0.07
CA TYR A 47 7.96 21.42 -0.36
C TYR A 47 8.04 21.38 -1.89
N LYS A 48 8.87 22.24 -2.46
CA LYS A 48 9.08 22.31 -3.92
C LYS A 48 9.91 21.12 -4.47
N ASN A 49 10.71 20.49 -3.62
CA ASN A 49 11.64 19.41 -3.98
C ASN A 49 11.09 18.01 -3.67
N ILE A 50 9.85 17.88 -3.22
CA ILE A 50 9.17 16.60 -3.09
C ILE A 50 8.41 16.31 -4.40
N ASN A 51 8.76 15.23 -5.08
CA ASN A 51 8.12 14.77 -6.31
C ASN A 51 7.38 13.43 -6.15
N LEU A 52 7.59 12.74 -5.04
CA LEU A 52 6.97 11.46 -4.73
C LEU A 52 6.48 11.42 -3.28
N ILE A 53 5.26 11.00 -3.09
CA ILE A 53 4.67 10.72 -1.77
C ILE A 53 4.55 9.21 -1.60
N VAL A 54 4.98 8.71 -0.43
CA VAL A 54 4.77 7.31 -0.02
C VAL A 54 3.75 7.31 1.11
N GLU A 55 2.55 6.82 0.84
CA GLU A 55 1.44 6.75 1.79
C GLU A 55 1.37 5.37 2.45
N LEU A 56 1.45 5.34 3.79
CA LEU A 56 1.39 4.14 4.64
C LEU A 56 0.49 4.39 5.86
N ILE A 57 -0.51 5.29 5.75
CA ILE A 57 -1.34 5.72 6.86
C ILE A 57 -2.46 4.70 7.13
N GLY A 58 -3.08 4.19 6.06
CA GLY A 58 -4.24 3.31 6.17
C GLY A 58 -5.58 4.08 6.28
N GLY A 59 -6.68 3.32 6.24
CA GLY A 59 -8.04 3.86 6.19
C GLY A 59 -8.47 4.21 4.76
N SER A 60 -9.77 4.14 4.47
CA SER A 60 -10.27 4.39 3.12
C SER A 60 -10.42 5.88 2.79
N ASP A 61 -10.64 6.70 3.81
CA ASP A 61 -11.00 8.12 3.68
C ASP A 61 -10.13 9.01 4.57
N GLY A 62 -10.40 10.32 4.54
CA GLY A 62 -9.73 11.31 5.37
C GLY A 62 -8.28 11.52 4.98
N VAL A 63 -7.39 11.60 5.96
CA VAL A 63 -6.00 12.06 5.78
C VAL A 63 -5.25 11.31 4.68
N ALA A 64 -5.41 9.99 4.57
CA ALA A 64 -4.73 9.19 3.55
C ALA A 64 -5.21 9.54 2.14
N TYR A 65 -6.53 9.57 1.94
CA TYR A 65 -7.13 9.93 0.66
C TYR A 65 -6.82 11.38 0.28
N ASP A 66 -7.03 12.31 1.22
CA ASP A 66 -6.80 13.75 0.99
C ASP A 66 -5.34 14.02 0.59
N LEU A 67 -4.38 13.40 1.27
CA LEU A 67 -2.97 13.49 0.92
C LEU A 67 -2.69 12.99 -0.50
N CYS A 68 -3.18 11.81 -0.86
CA CYS A 68 -2.96 11.24 -2.18
C CYS A 68 -3.61 12.08 -3.28
N PHE A 69 -4.87 12.45 -3.10
CA PHE A 69 -5.63 13.27 -4.04
C PHE A 69 -4.99 14.65 -4.26
N LYS A 70 -4.65 15.34 -3.17
CA LYS A 70 -3.97 16.65 -3.24
C LYS A 70 -2.57 16.53 -3.84
N SER A 71 -1.82 15.47 -3.53
CA SER A 71 -0.48 15.24 -4.09
C SER A 71 -0.51 15.11 -5.61
N LEU A 72 -1.43 14.31 -6.14
CA LEU A 72 -1.61 14.15 -7.57
C LEU A 72 -2.04 15.46 -8.25
N ASN A 73 -2.89 16.26 -7.60
CA ASN A 73 -3.27 17.58 -8.11
C ASN A 73 -2.11 18.60 -8.07
N HIS A 74 -1.12 18.39 -7.20
CA HIS A 74 0.05 19.27 -7.07
C HIS A 74 1.29 18.76 -7.82
N GLY A 75 1.11 17.83 -8.78
CA GLY A 75 2.18 17.36 -9.63
C GLY A 75 3.14 16.36 -8.96
N ARG A 76 2.67 15.62 -7.94
CA ARG A 76 3.47 14.60 -7.24
C ARG A 76 2.92 13.21 -7.48
N SER A 77 3.80 12.29 -7.85
CA SER A 77 3.47 10.88 -7.95
C SER A 77 3.20 10.28 -6.55
N VAL A 78 2.43 9.20 -6.50
CA VAL A 78 2.04 8.54 -5.25
C VAL A 78 2.38 7.05 -5.30
N VAL A 79 2.96 6.54 -4.20
CA VAL A 79 3.07 5.12 -3.90
C VAL A 79 2.25 4.85 -2.64
N THR A 80 1.36 3.87 -2.66
CA THR A 80 0.53 3.54 -1.50
C THR A 80 0.47 2.04 -1.25
N ALA A 81 0.41 1.65 0.02
CA ALA A 81 0.11 0.30 0.47
C ALA A 81 -1.33 0.16 1.00
N ASN A 82 -2.17 1.17 0.82
CA ASN A 82 -3.48 1.29 1.42
C ASN A 82 -4.56 0.56 0.60
N LYS A 83 -4.80 -0.69 0.94
CA LYS A 83 -5.80 -1.56 0.31
C LYS A 83 -7.20 -0.93 0.32
N ALA A 84 -7.65 -0.41 1.47
CA ALA A 84 -8.98 0.13 1.64
C ALA A 84 -9.22 1.39 0.77
N MET A 85 -8.24 2.29 0.72
CA MET A 85 -8.31 3.49 -0.12
C MET A 85 -8.34 3.14 -1.61
N ILE A 86 -7.49 2.23 -2.06
CA ILE A 86 -7.45 1.81 -3.47
C ILE A 86 -8.73 1.07 -3.86
N SER A 87 -9.29 0.23 -2.99
CA SER A 87 -10.58 -0.43 -3.23
C SER A 87 -11.71 0.58 -3.45
N LYS A 88 -11.76 1.64 -2.66
CA LYS A 88 -12.84 2.63 -2.67
C LYS A 88 -12.65 3.75 -3.70
N HIS A 89 -11.43 4.25 -3.82
CA HIS A 89 -11.12 5.46 -4.57
C HIS A 89 -10.08 5.27 -5.68
N GLY A 90 -9.66 4.02 -5.93
CA GLY A 90 -8.58 3.72 -6.87
C GLY A 90 -8.85 4.24 -8.28
N MET A 91 -10.09 4.14 -8.77
CA MET A 91 -10.44 4.68 -10.10
C MET A 91 -10.23 6.19 -10.18
N ILE A 92 -10.76 6.94 -9.21
CA ILE A 92 -10.63 8.42 -9.17
C ILE A 92 -9.15 8.83 -9.12
N LEU A 93 -8.37 8.17 -8.27
CA LEU A 93 -6.94 8.45 -8.14
C LEU A 93 -6.14 8.06 -9.39
N SER A 94 -6.52 6.97 -10.06
CA SER A 94 -5.89 6.55 -11.32
C SER A 94 -6.18 7.53 -12.44
N GLU A 95 -7.43 7.90 -12.65
CA GLU A 95 -7.83 8.91 -13.65
C GLU A 95 -7.11 10.25 -13.42
N LEU A 96 -7.01 10.66 -12.15
CA LEU A 96 -6.31 11.88 -11.79
C LEU A 96 -4.81 11.79 -12.07
N SER A 97 -4.18 10.65 -11.78
CA SER A 97 -2.76 10.45 -12.06
C SER A 97 -2.48 10.46 -13.57
N GLU A 98 -3.30 9.79 -14.37
CA GLU A 98 -3.18 9.77 -15.83
C GLU A 98 -3.37 11.16 -16.42
N LYS A 99 -4.42 11.88 -16.01
CA LYS A 99 -4.70 13.26 -16.46
C LYS A 99 -3.52 14.21 -16.22
N ASN A 100 -2.81 14.03 -15.10
CA ASN A 100 -1.69 14.87 -14.71
C ASN A 100 -0.33 14.31 -15.17
N ASN A 101 -0.32 13.20 -15.92
CA ASN A 101 0.88 12.49 -16.35
C ASN A 101 1.81 12.10 -15.18
N LEU A 102 1.20 11.61 -14.10
CA LEU A 102 1.86 11.16 -12.89
C LEU A 102 1.68 9.66 -12.68
N SER A 103 2.48 9.09 -11.78
CA SER A 103 2.37 7.68 -11.41
C SER A 103 1.58 7.52 -10.11
N LEU A 104 0.61 6.59 -10.14
CA LEU A 104 0.01 6.01 -8.95
C LEU A 104 0.45 4.54 -8.87
N ALA A 105 1.32 4.21 -7.91
CA ALA A 105 1.81 2.85 -7.70
C ALA A 105 1.20 2.27 -6.42
N PHE A 106 0.48 1.15 -6.56
CA PHE A 106 -0.26 0.50 -5.46
C PHE A 106 -0.02 -1.01 -5.39
N GLU A 107 1.10 -1.49 -5.92
CA GLU A 107 1.50 -2.90 -5.87
C GLU A 107 1.49 -3.48 -4.46
N ALA A 108 1.91 -2.68 -3.46
CA ALA A 108 1.94 -3.11 -2.06
C ALA A 108 0.55 -3.21 -1.41
N SER A 109 -0.49 -2.67 -2.04
CA SER A 109 -1.88 -2.76 -1.55
C SER A 109 -2.64 -3.96 -2.12
N VAL A 110 -2.07 -4.67 -3.11
CA VAL A 110 -2.72 -5.79 -3.80
C VAL A 110 -1.78 -6.98 -3.84
N ALA A 111 -2.15 -8.08 -3.19
CA ALA A 111 -1.37 -9.32 -3.16
C ALA A 111 0.12 -9.08 -2.86
N GLY A 112 0.44 -8.57 -1.67
CA GLY A 112 1.78 -8.15 -1.27
C GLY A 112 2.89 -9.12 -1.70
N CYS A 113 3.99 -8.59 -2.21
CA CYS A 113 5.12 -9.32 -2.80
C CYS A 113 4.85 -10.05 -4.13
N ILE A 114 3.62 -10.06 -4.64
CA ILE A 114 3.28 -10.65 -5.95
C ILE A 114 3.10 -9.50 -6.95
N PRO A 115 3.92 -9.38 -8.02
CA PRO A 115 3.90 -8.23 -8.93
C PRO A 115 2.75 -8.30 -9.95
N ILE A 116 1.51 -8.46 -9.48
CA ILE A 116 0.35 -8.70 -10.33
C ILE A 116 -0.11 -7.42 -11.06
N ILE A 117 -0.09 -6.28 -10.39
CA ILE A 117 -0.51 -5.01 -11.00
C ILE A 117 0.46 -4.63 -12.12
N ARG A 118 1.77 -4.73 -11.90
CA ARG A 118 2.77 -4.48 -12.94
C ARG A 118 2.70 -5.48 -14.08
N ALA A 119 2.44 -6.74 -13.80
CA ALA A 119 2.26 -7.75 -14.83
C ALA A 119 1.08 -7.40 -15.75
N LEU A 120 -0.04 -6.98 -15.19
CA LEU A 120 -1.24 -6.58 -15.96
C LEU A 120 -1.02 -5.26 -16.70
N ARG A 121 -0.52 -4.22 -16.01
CA ARG A 121 -0.39 -2.87 -16.57
C ARG A 121 0.75 -2.76 -17.56
N ASP A 122 1.92 -3.26 -17.20
CA ASP A 122 3.16 -3.04 -17.97
C ASP A 122 3.46 -4.24 -18.87
N GLY A 123 3.33 -5.48 -18.36
CA GLY A 123 3.66 -6.71 -19.08
C GLY A 123 2.63 -7.13 -20.12
N LEU A 124 1.34 -6.86 -19.89
CA LEU A 124 0.23 -7.22 -20.74
C LEU A 124 -0.47 -6.02 -21.40
N SER A 125 0.19 -4.87 -21.45
CA SER A 125 -0.36 -3.60 -21.92
C SER A 125 -0.93 -3.65 -23.35
N ALA A 126 -0.41 -4.52 -24.21
CA ALA A 126 -0.90 -4.73 -25.58
C ALA A 126 -1.98 -5.83 -25.69
N THR A 127 -2.44 -6.40 -24.57
CA THR A 127 -3.35 -7.55 -24.54
C THR A 127 -4.65 -7.19 -23.84
N ASN A 128 -5.78 -7.60 -24.41
CA ASN A 128 -7.07 -7.48 -23.73
C ASN A 128 -7.22 -8.61 -22.71
N VAL A 129 -7.28 -8.26 -21.42
CA VAL A 129 -7.53 -9.20 -20.33
C VAL A 129 -9.03 -9.37 -20.16
N ASN A 130 -9.57 -10.54 -20.53
CA ASN A 130 -11.01 -10.82 -20.45
C ASN A 130 -11.42 -11.45 -19.11
N LYS A 131 -10.48 -12.10 -18.42
CA LYS A 131 -10.76 -12.79 -17.16
C LYS A 131 -9.50 -12.90 -16.29
N ILE A 132 -9.67 -12.63 -15.00
CA ILE A 132 -8.66 -12.91 -13.97
C ILE A 132 -9.26 -13.91 -12.99
N SER A 133 -8.51 -14.94 -12.63
CA SER A 133 -8.92 -15.96 -11.67
C SER A 133 -7.75 -16.29 -10.75
N GLY A 134 -8.01 -16.46 -9.47
CA GLY A 134 -6.98 -16.78 -8.48
C GLY A 134 -7.54 -16.88 -7.06
N ILE A 135 -6.65 -17.20 -6.13
CA ILE A 135 -6.93 -17.13 -4.70
C ILE A 135 -6.50 -15.74 -4.25
N LEU A 136 -7.48 -14.87 -3.97
CA LEU A 136 -7.24 -13.45 -3.69
C LEU A 136 -7.09 -13.13 -2.20
N ASN A 137 -7.48 -14.06 -1.30
CA ASN A 137 -7.37 -13.89 0.13
C ASN A 137 -6.55 -15.05 0.74
N GLY A 138 -5.36 -14.73 1.27
CA GLY A 138 -4.47 -15.71 1.89
C GLY A 138 -5.01 -16.26 3.21
N THR A 139 -5.64 -15.42 4.02
CA THR A 139 -6.25 -15.77 5.31
C THR A 139 -7.37 -16.78 5.12
N CYS A 140 -8.33 -16.47 4.26
CA CYS A 140 -9.43 -17.40 3.94
C CYS A 140 -8.91 -18.72 3.35
N ASN A 141 -7.92 -18.65 2.46
CA ASN A 141 -7.33 -19.86 1.90
C ASN A 141 -6.68 -20.73 2.98
N TYR A 142 -5.92 -20.14 3.91
CA TYR A 142 -5.32 -20.85 5.03
C TYR A 142 -6.39 -21.54 5.89
N ILE A 143 -7.40 -20.78 6.31
CA ILE A 143 -8.48 -21.28 7.17
C ILE A 143 -9.21 -22.45 6.51
N LEU A 144 -9.71 -22.26 5.29
CA LEU A 144 -10.48 -23.27 4.58
C LEU A 144 -9.65 -24.52 4.24
N SER A 145 -8.40 -24.35 3.88
CA SER A 145 -7.49 -25.49 3.61
C SER A 145 -7.21 -26.28 4.87
N THR A 146 -6.89 -25.60 5.99
CA THR A 146 -6.61 -26.25 7.27
C THR A 146 -7.84 -26.96 7.82
N MET A 147 -9.03 -26.34 7.76
CA MET A 147 -10.27 -27.02 8.15
C MET A 147 -10.51 -28.31 7.35
N ARG A 148 -10.32 -28.26 6.03
CA ARG A 148 -10.47 -29.43 5.16
C ARG A 148 -9.46 -30.56 5.46
N GLU A 149 -8.22 -30.19 5.79
CA GLU A 149 -7.14 -31.17 6.02
C GLU A 149 -7.17 -31.76 7.43
N THR A 150 -7.68 -31.00 8.41
CA THR A 150 -7.62 -31.36 9.84
C THR A 150 -8.97 -31.62 10.48
N GLU A 151 -10.07 -31.37 9.78
CA GLU A 151 -11.45 -31.48 10.28
C GLU A 151 -11.74 -30.64 11.54
N ARG A 152 -10.92 -29.57 11.78
CA ARG A 152 -11.07 -28.66 12.92
C ARG A 152 -12.15 -27.62 12.65
N SER A 153 -12.67 -27.03 13.73
CA SER A 153 -13.68 -25.95 13.65
C SER A 153 -13.07 -24.68 13.03
N PHE A 154 -13.95 -23.80 12.52
CA PHE A 154 -13.55 -22.50 12.00
C PHE A 154 -12.89 -21.65 13.09
N GLU A 155 -13.46 -21.65 14.30
CA GLU A 155 -12.98 -20.85 15.43
C GLU A 155 -11.56 -21.27 15.85
N ASP A 156 -11.28 -22.57 15.91
CA ASP A 156 -9.96 -23.08 16.26
C ASP A 156 -8.90 -22.70 15.22
N VAL A 157 -9.25 -22.80 13.93
CA VAL A 157 -8.33 -22.49 12.85
C VAL A 157 -8.14 -20.98 12.69
N LEU A 158 -9.17 -20.17 12.93
CA LEU A 158 -9.06 -18.71 12.95
C LEU A 158 -8.16 -18.24 14.08
N SER A 159 -8.30 -18.80 15.28
CA SER A 159 -7.43 -18.48 16.42
C SER A 159 -5.97 -18.79 16.11
N GLU A 160 -5.70 -19.95 15.52
CA GLU A 160 -4.37 -20.34 15.07
C GLU A 160 -3.82 -19.40 13.98
N ALA A 161 -4.66 -18.99 13.03
CA ALA A 161 -4.28 -18.04 11.99
C ALA A 161 -3.89 -16.67 12.57
N GLN A 162 -4.59 -16.21 13.61
CA GLN A 162 -4.28 -14.98 14.32
C GLN A 162 -2.96 -15.10 15.09
N GLU A 163 -2.73 -16.20 15.81
CA GLU A 163 -1.47 -16.46 16.52
C GLU A 163 -0.26 -16.50 15.58
N LYS A 164 -0.44 -17.05 14.38
CA LYS A 164 0.60 -17.13 13.35
C LYS A 164 0.76 -15.82 12.55
N GLY A 165 -0.11 -14.82 12.78
CA GLY A 165 -0.09 -13.55 12.06
C GLY A 165 -0.60 -13.63 10.62
N PHE A 166 -1.36 -14.65 10.25
CA PHE A 166 -2.03 -14.78 8.96
C PHE A 166 -3.38 -14.07 8.94
N ALA A 167 -4.04 -13.94 10.10
CA ALA A 167 -5.24 -13.15 10.29
C ALA A 167 -4.96 -11.98 11.24
N GLU A 168 -5.60 -10.82 10.99
CA GLU A 168 -5.55 -9.67 11.87
C GLU A 168 -6.38 -9.92 13.14
N ALA A 169 -6.18 -9.12 14.19
CA ALA A 169 -6.95 -9.22 15.43
C ALA A 169 -8.45 -8.96 15.20
N ASP A 170 -8.77 -8.10 14.25
CA ASP A 170 -10.12 -7.92 13.72
C ASP A 170 -10.20 -8.54 12.32
N PRO A 171 -10.71 -9.79 12.20
CA PRO A 171 -10.75 -10.52 10.93
C PRO A 171 -12.00 -10.21 10.09
N THR A 172 -12.81 -9.22 10.46
CA THR A 172 -14.13 -8.94 9.85
C THR A 172 -14.07 -8.88 8.32
N PHE A 173 -13.08 -8.19 7.77
CA PHE A 173 -12.90 -8.10 6.31
C PHE A 173 -12.56 -9.44 5.63
N ASP A 174 -11.93 -10.35 6.36
CA ASP A 174 -11.57 -11.66 5.82
C ASP A 174 -12.69 -12.68 5.98
N VAL A 175 -13.59 -12.46 6.95
CA VAL A 175 -14.64 -13.40 7.34
C VAL A 175 -16.01 -13.04 6.75
N GLU A 176 -16.33 -11.76 6.69
CA GLU A 176 -17.63 -11.27 6.22
C GLU A 176 -17.63 -10.80 4.75
N GLY A 177 -16.48 -10.59 4.15
CA GLY A 177 -16.26 -10.21 2.74
C GLY A 177 -16.19 -8.73 2.50
#